data_9f71d48778fb652d11a08be32e9880ec
#
_entry.id   9f71d48778fb652d11a08be32e9880ec
#
_cell.length_a   1.000
_cell.length_b   1.000
_cell.length_c   1.000
_cell.angle_alpha   90.00
_cell.angle_beta   90.00
_cell.angle_gamma   90.00
#
_symmetry.space_group_name_H-M   'P 1'
#
loop_
_entity.id
_entity.type
_entity.pdbx_description
1 polymer ?
#
loop_
_entity_poly.entity_id
_entity_poly.type
_entity_poly.pdbx_seq_one_letter_code
_entity_poly.pdbx_strand_id
1 'polypeptide(L)'
;LDVYSRKVVGWAMDTNMRTELILEALEMAITQRRPRNVIHHSDRGCQYTSYAFGKRCREAGIMPSMGSVGDAYDNAMAESFFATLEREVLNRRRFKSQAEARMAIFEWIEGWYNPHRRHSGLGYRSPVNYERSHWRSRARMAELLPPAAPDSLSGKISKAA
;
A
#
# COMPACT_ATOMS: atom_id res chain seq x y z
N LEU A 1 0.41 -4.08 1.30
CA LEU A 1 0.59 -4.23 -0.14
C LEU A 1 -0.32 -3.26 -0.88
N ASP A 2 0.21 -2.49 -1.84
CA ASP A 2 -0.59 -1.63 -2.71
C ASP A 2 -1.32 -2.47 -3.76
N VAL A 3 -2.65 -2.45 -3.77
CA VAL A 3 -3.50 -3.26 -4.66
C VAL A 3 -3.30 -2.89 -6.12
N TYR A 4 -3.10 -1.60 -6.41
CA TYR A 4 -2.94 -1.08 -7.76
C TYR A 4 -1.63 -1.50 -8.41
N SER A 5 -0.52 -1.36 -7.68
CA SER A 5 0.83 -1.58 -8.21
C SER A 5 1.48 -2.89 -7.76
N ARG A 6 0.85 -3.62 -6.83
CA ARG A 6 1.44 -4.80 -6.17
C ARG A 6 2.72 -4.48 -5.37
N LYS A 7 3.01 -3.20 -5.14
CA LYS A 7 4.17 -2.78 -4.38
C LYS A 7 3.99 -3.06 -2.90
N VAL A 8 5.02 -3.62 -2.27
CA VAL A 8 5.10 -3.66 -0.81
C VAL A 8 5.46 -2.26 -0.34
N VAL A 9 4.56 -1.62 0.38
CA VAL A 9 4.69 -0.22 0.85
C VAL A 9 4.95 -0.12 2.35
N GLY A 10 4.75 -1.22 3.07
CA GLY A 10 5.07 -1.32 4.49
C GLY A 10 5.07 -2.78 4.91
N TRP A 11 6.01 -3.11 5.77
CA TRP A 11 6.15 -4.44 6.33
C TRP A 11 6.86 -4.38 7.69
N ALA A 12 6.56 -5.34 8.53
CA ALA A 12 7.21 -5.51 9.81
C ALA A 12 7.41 -7.00 10.10
N MET A 13 8.33 -7.32 10.99
CA MET A 13 8.63 -8.69 11.38
C MET A 13 8.94 -8.74 12.87
N ASP A 14 8.20 -9.59 13.59
CA ASP A 14 8.42 -9.86 15.00
C ASP A 14 8.14 -11.35 15.30
N THR A 15 8.53 -11.81 16.47
CA THR A 15 8.21 -13.14 17.00
C THR A 15 6.79 -13.22 17.56
N ASN A 16 6.19 -12.08 17.89
CA ASN A 16 4.85 -12.00 18.46
C ASN A 16 3.90 -11.20 17.56
N MET A 17 2.72 -11.74 17.33
CA MET A 17 1.66 -11.07 16.59
C MET A 17 0.89 -10.08 17.49
N ARG A 18 1.54 -8.97 17.85
CA ARG A 18 0.92 -7.88 18.63
C ARG A 18 0.41 -6.78 17.72
N THR A 19 -0.43 -5.90 18.29
CA THR A 19 -0.94 -4.72 17.54
C THR A 19 0.21 -3.80 17.08
N GLU A 20 1.29 -3.71 17.86
CA GLU A 20 2.47 -2.92 17.51
C GLU A 20 3.08 -3.35 16.18
N LEU A 21 3.10 -4.66 15.90
CA LEU A 21 3.64 -5.18 14.65
C LEU A 21 2.92 -4.61 13.42
N ILE A 22 1.60 -4.59 13.44
CA ILE A 22 0.84 -4.05 12.32
C ILE A 22 0.90 -2.52 12.25
N LEU A 23 1.07 -1.86 13.40
CA LEU A 23 1.27 -0.41 13.44
C LEU A 23 2.62 -0.02 12.82
N GLU A 24 3.70 -0.77 13.06
CA GLU A 24 5.01 -0.55 12.42
C GLU A 24 4.90 -0.64 10.88
N ALA A 25 4.24 -1.68 10.38
CA ALA A 25 4.02 -1.83 8.94
C ALA A 25 3.15 -0.71 8.37
N LEU A 26 2.13 -0.29 9.11
CA LEU A 26 1.26 0.82 8.74
C LEU A 26 2.02 2.16 8.71
N GLU A 27 2.86 2.45 9.70
CA GLU A 27 3.67 3.66 9.76
C GLU A 27 4.65 3.76 8.58
N MET A 28 5.29 2.64 8.24
CA MET A 28 6.15 2.59 7.05
C MET A 28 5.35 2.94 5.79
N ALA A 29 4.16 2.36 5.62
CA ALA A 29 3.29 2.63 4.49
C ALA A 29 2.81 4.09 4.43
N ILE A 30 2.42 4.66 5.56
CA ILE A 30 2.00 6.07 5.68
C ILE A 30 3.14 7.00 5.30
N THR A 31 4.34 6.76 5.81
CA THR A 31 5.53 7.56 5.54
C THR A 31 5.89 7.55 4.06
N GLN A 32 5.86 6.36 3.44
CA GLN A 32 6.19 6.22 2.01
C GLN A 32 5.12 6.81 1.07
N ARG A 33 3.84 6.67 1.43
CA ARG A 33 2.72 6.96 0.51
C ARG A 33 2.01 8.28 0.80
N ARG A 34 2.04 8.78 2.04
CA ARG A 34 1.26 9.95 2.49
C ARG A 34 -0.19 9.82 2.01
N PRO A 35 -0.91 8.77 2.42
CA PRO A 35 -2.19 8.40 1.84
C PRO A 35 -3.24 9.50 2.07
N ARG A 36 -4.20 9.61 1.12
CA ARG A 36 -5.40 10.43 1.27
C ARG A 36 -6.58 9.63 0.73
N ASN A 37 -7.60 9.43 1.56
CA ASN A 37 -8.83 8.71 1.18
C ASN A 37 -8.53 7.28 0.64
N VAL A 38 -7.65 6.57 1.31
CA VAL A 38 -7.27 5.19 0.96
C VAL A 38 -8.11 4.22 1.78
N ILE A 39 -8.53 3.13 1.16
CA ILE A 39 -9.17 2.00 1.85
C ILE A 39 -8.08 0.99 2.20
N HIS A 40 -8.00 0.60 3.47
CA HIS A 40 -7.13 -0.47 3.95
C HIS A 40 -7.95 -1.74 4.14
N HIS A 41 -7.74 -2.72 3.30
CA HIS A 41 -8.35 -4.04 3.42
C HIS A 41 -7.54 -4.94 4.34
N SER A 42 -8.22 -5.59 5.28
CA SER A 42 -7.64 -6.61 6.17
C SER A 42 -8.65 -7.69 6.48
N ASP A 43 -8.17 -8.82 6.98
CA ASP A 43 -9.03 -9.78 7.66
C ASP A 43 -9.55 -9.21 8.99
N ARG A 44 -10.34 -10.01 9.70
CA ARG A 44 -10.86 -9.66 11.03
C ARG A 44 -9.94 -10.11 12.17
N GLY A 45 -8.65 -10.17 11.94
CA GLY A 45 -7.67 -10.44 12.98
C GLY A 45 -7.80 -9.44 14.15
N CYS A 46 -7.61 -9.91 15.38
CA CYS A 46 -7.79 -9.09 16.59
C CYS A 46 -6.90 -7.84 16.58
N GLN A 47 -5.77 -7.87 15.89
CA GLN A 47 -4.86 -6.74 15.77
C GLN A 47 -5.48 -5.60 14.95
N TYR A 48 -6.18 -5.93 13.85
CA TYR A 48 -6.83 -4.94 12.98
C TYR A 48 -8.11 -4.36 13.57
N THR A 49 -8.75 -5.09 14.49
CA THR A 49 -9.92 -4.62 15.24
C THR A 49 -9.55 -3.79 16.47
N SER A 50 -8.26 -3.64 16.78
CA SER A 50 -7.79 -2.88 17.92
C SER A 50 -8.12 -1.39 17.82
N TYR A 51 -8.41 -0.76 18.96
CA TYR A 51 -8.65 0.69 19.02
C TYR A 51 -7.46 1.50 18.48
N ALA A 52 -6.22 1.07 18.81
CA ALA A 52 -5.00 1.76 18.40
C ALA A 52 -4.86 1.77 16.86
N PHE A 53 -5.09 0.64 16.21
CA PHE A 53 -5.07 0.56 14.76
C PHE A 53 -6.13 1.44 14.10
N GLY A 54 -7.38 1.33 14.55
CA GLY A 54 -8.49 2.15 14.04
C GLY A 54 -8.27 3.65 14.24
N LYS A 55 -7.73 4.06 15.41
CA LYS A 55 -7.36 5.45 15.69
C LYS A 55 -6.29 5.93 14.70
N ARG A 56 -5.22 5.15 14.53
CA ARG A 56 -4.11 5.52 13.64
C ARG A 56 -4.52 5.64 12.17
N CYS A 57 -5.39 4.74 11.71
CA CYS A 57 -5.96 4.84 10.37
C CYS A 57 -6.73 6.15 10.17
N ARG A 58 -7.60 6.52 11.10
CA ARG A 58 -8.37 7.79 11.02
C ARG A 58 -7.46 9.01 10.97
N GLU A 59 -6.43 9.07 11.82
CA GLU A 59 -5.44 10.16 11.83
C GLU A 59 -4.68 10.29 10.51
N ALA A 60 -4.48 9.18 9.80
CA ALA A 60 -3.80 9.14 8.51
C ALA A 60 -4.75 9.30 7.30
N GLY A 61 -6.05 9.49 7.52
CA GLY A 61 -7.03 9.57 6.42
C GLY A 61 -7.23 8.23 5.69
N ILE A 62 -7.07 7.13 6.42
CA ILE A 62 -7.24 5.76 5.92
C ILE A 62 -8.56 5.21 6.46
N MET A 63 -9.36 4.61 5.60
CA MET A 63 -10.61 3.94 5.97
C MET A 63 -10.35 2.43 6.10
N PRO A 64 -10.42 1.84 7.29
CA PRO A 64 -10.35 0.39 7.44
C PRO A 64 -11.58 -0.27 6.80
N SER A 65 -11.36 -1.28 6.01
CA SER A 65 -12.39 -2.18 5.47
C SER A 65 -12.03 -3.60 5.88
N MET A 66 -12.93 -4.23 6.62
CA MET A 66 -12.80 -5.63 6.99
C MET A 66 -13.86 -6.38 6.20
N GLY A 67 -13.46 -7.23 5.28
CA GLY A 67 -14.35 -8.05 4.48
C GLY A 67 -15.35 -8.83 5.32
N SER A 68 -16.44 -9.26 4.72
CA SER A 68 -17.35 -10.20 5.36
C SER A 68 -16.61 -11.51 5.67
N VAL A 69 -17.07 -12.25 6.67
CA VAL A 69 -16.48 -13.57 7.02
C VAL A 69 -16.55 -14.46 5.79
N GLY A 70 -15.38 -14.84 5.22
CA GLY A 70 -15.30 -15.69 4.04
C GLY A 70 -15.14 -14.95 2.71
N ASP A 71 -14.94 -13.63 2.70
CA ASP A 71 -14.60 -12.91 1.48
C ASP A 71 -13.13 -13.13 1.09
N ALA A 72 -12.94 -14.12 0.20
CA ALA A 72 -11.61 -14.57 -0.22
C ALA A 72 -10.85 -13.52 -1.06
N TYR A 73 -11.51 -12.50 -1.59
CA TYR A 73 -10.89 -11.54 -2.50
C TYR A 73 -10.05 -10.49 -1.78
N ASP A 74 -10.49 -10.04 -0.59
CA ASP A 74 -9.82 -8.98 0.14
C ASP A 74 -8.43 -9.39 0.66
N ASN A 75 -8.20 -10.69 0.87
CA ASN A 75 -6.93 -11.21 1.39
C ASN A 75 -6.08 -11.98 0.36
N ALA A 76 -6.66 -12.37 -0.79
CA ALA A 76 -6.00 -13.22 -1.79
C ALA A 76 -4.66 -12.64 -2.30
N MET A 77 -4.54 -11.31 -2.36
CA MET A 77 -3.29 -10.67 -2.77
C MET A 77 -2.20 -10.75 -1.70
N ALA A 78 -2.56 -10.60 -0.44
CA ALA A 78 -1.63 -10.77 0.67
C ALA A 78 -1.17 -12.22 0.76
N GLU A 79 -2.07 -13.17 0.65
CA GLU A 79 -1.76 -14.61 0.62
C GLU A 79 -0.82 -14.97 -0.53
N SER A 80 -1.10 -14.48 -1.74
CA SER A 80 -0.23 -14.67 -2.91
C SER A 80 1.16 -14.06 -2.71
N PHE A 81 1.25 -12.92 -2.04
CA PHE A 81 2.53 -12.30 -1.69
C PHE A 81 3.30 -13.18 -0.69
N PHE A 82 2.65 -13.61 0.39
CA PHE A 82 3.31 -14.46 1.41
C PHE A 82 3.73 -15.81 0.83
N ALA A 83 2.92 -16.46 0.02
CA ALA A 83 3.29 -17.69 -0.68
C ALA A 83 4.51 -17.48 -1.60
N THR A 84 4.65 -16.31 -2.19
CA THR A 84 5.81 -15.96 -3.02
C THR A 84 7.05 -15.73 -2.17
N LEU A 85 6.95 -14.97 -1.07
CA LEU A 85 8.03 -14.73 -0.12
C LEU A 85 8.54 -16.05 0.47
N GLU A 86 7.62 -16.92 0.86
CA GLU A 86 7.94 -18.23 1.39
C GLU A 86 8.74 -19.06 0.38
N ARG A 87 8.26 -19.18 -0.84
CA ARG A 87 8.90 -19.96 -1.91
C ARG A 87 10.22 -19.37 -2.38
N GLU A 88 10.34 -18.06 -2.46
CA GLU A 88 11.51 -17.40 -3.05
C GLU A 88 12.60 -17.06 -2.02
N VAL A 89 12.25 -16.95 -0.73
CA VAL A 89 13.18 -16.57 0.33
C VAL A 89 13.23 -17.60 1.46
N LEU A 90 12.08 -17.83 2.15
CA LEU A 90 12.09 -18.54 3.43
C LEU A 90 12.41 -20.03 3.27
N ASN A 91 11.90 -20.68 2.22
CA ASN A 91 12.13 -22.10 1.96
C ASN A 91 13.48 -22.40 1.28
N ARG A 92 14.23 -21.36 0.89
CA ARG A 92 15.50 -21.54 0.16
C ARG A 92 16.73 -21.59 1.04
N ARG A 93 16.63 -21.11 2.28
CA ARG A 93 17.75 -21.12 3.23
C ARG A 93 17.26 -21.13 4.67
N ARG A 94 18.13 -21.62 5.57
CA ARG A 94 17.90 -21.51 7.01
C ARG A 94 18.56 -20.24 7.53
N PHE A 95 17.84 -19.49 8.36
CA PHE A 95 18.33 -18.28 9.00
C PHE A 95 18.85 -18.62 10.40
N LYS A 96 20.00 -18.07 10.75
CA LYS A 96 20.62 -18.26 12.07
C LYS A 96 20.00 -17.35 13.14
N SER A 97 19.36 -16.26 12.71
CA SER A 97 18.73 -15.30 13.60
C SER A 97 17.58 -14.55 12.90
N GLN A 98 16.72 -13.93 13.69
CA GLN A 98 15.67 -13.05 13.19
C GLN A 98 16.25 -11.83 12.42
N ALA A 99 17.40 -11.31 12.88
CA ALA A 99 18.06 -10.20 12.19
C ALA A 99 18.51 -10.59 10.78
N GLU A 100 19.06 -11.80 10.61
CA GLU A 100 19.44 -12.33 9.30
C GLU A 100 18.21 -12.52 8.40
N ALA A 101 17.13 -13.06 8.94
CA ALA A 101 15.87 -13.21 8.19
C ALA A 101 15.29 -11.85 7.78
N ARG A 102 15.28 -10.87 8.68
CA ARG A 102 14.83 -9.49 8.41
C ARG A 102 15.65 -8.85 7.29
N MET A 103 16.96 -8.98 7.32
CA MET A 103 17.84 -8.45 6.28
C MET A 103 17.54 -9.09 4.91
N ALA A 104 17.40 -10.41 4.89
CA ALA A 104 17.07 -11.12 3.64
C ALA A 104 15.72 -10.74 3.05
N ILE A 105 14.71 -10.54 3.90
CA ILE A 105 13.39 -10.08 3.48
C ILE A 105 13.46 -8.64 2.96
N PHE A 106 14.21 -7.77 3.64
CA PHE A 106 14.45 -6.40 3.21
C PHE A 106 15.11 -6.36 1.82
N GLU A 107 16.22 -7.07 1.64
CA GLU A 107 16.93 -7.16 0.36
C GLU A 107 16.02 -7.70 -0.76
N TRP A 108 15.21 -8.70 -0.45
CA TRP A 108 14.29 -9.26 -1.42
C TRP A 108 13.16 -8.29 -1.77
N ILE A 109 12.54 -7.60 -0.78
CA ILE A 109 11.46 -6.64 -1.05
C ILE A 109 12.00 -5.43 -1.82
N GLU A 110 13.03 -4.77 -1.31
CA GLU A 110 13.50 -3.48 -1.85
C GLU A 110 14.47 -3.66 -3.01
N GLY A 111 15.28 -4.72 -3.01
CA GLY A 111 16.25 -4.98 -4.06
C GLY A 111 15.73 -5.79 -5.24
N TRP A 112 14.70 -6.61 -5.03
CA TRP A 112 14.20 -7.51 -6.07
C TRP A 112 12.70 -7.38 -6.33
N TYR A 113 11.83 -7.60 -5.33
CA TYR A 113 10.39 -7.67 -5.54
C TYR A 113 9.83 -6.36 -6.11
N ASN A 114 10.02 -5.26 -5.41
CA ASN A 114 9.49 -3.97 -5.82
C ASN A 114 10.07 -3.48 -7.15
N PRO A 115 11.42 -3.50 -7.39
CA PRO A 115 12.00 -2.95 -8.61
C PRO A 115 12.01 -3.90 -9.81
N HIS A 116 12.03 -5.23 -9.61
CA HIS A 116 12.33 -6.16 -10.69
C HIS A 116 11.31 -7.27 -10.90
N ARG A 117 10.62 -7.73 -9.85
CA ARG A 117 9.70 -8.85 -9.99
C ARG A 117 8.53 -8.51 -10.90
N ARG A 118 8.36 -9.30 -11.95
CA ARG A 118 7.29 -9.09 -12.95
C ARG A 118 5.99 -9.73 -12.49
N HIS A 119 4.87 -9.02 -12.74
CA HIS A 119 3.53 -9.49 -12.44
C HIS A 119 2.67 -9.52 -13.69
N SER A 120 2.02 -10.65 -13.98
CA SER A 120 1.13 -10.79 -15.14
C SER A 120 0.00 -9.77 -15.12
N GLY A 121 -0.62 -9.55 -13.95
CA GLY A 121 -1.67 -8.55 -13.76
C GLY A 121 -1.22 -7.09 -13.96
N LEU A 122 0.09 -6.83 -14.05
CA LEU A 122 0.66 -5.51 -14.36
C LEU A 122 1.24 -5.45 -15.79
N GLY A 123 0.82 -6.33 -16.68
CA GLY A 123 1.38 -6.45 -18.03
C GLY A 123 2.86 -6.79 -18.00
N TYR A 124 3.26 -7.74 -17.13
CA TYR A 124 4.64 -8.19 -16.93
C TYR A 124 5.62 -7.10 -16.52
N ARG A 125 5.13 -6.04 -15.89
CA ARG A 125 5.98 -4.99 -15.29
C ARG A 125 6.20 -5.25 -13.81
N SER A 126 7.30 -4.71 -13.28
CA SER A 126 7.52 -4.68 -11.84
C SER A 126 6.66 -3.58 -11.19
N PRO A 127 6.38 -3.68 -9.87
CA PRO A 127 5.65 -2.65 -9.13
C PRO A 127 6.15 -1.24 -9.38
N VAL A 128 7.45 -1.00 -9.23
CA VAL A 128 8.06 0.32 -9.44
C VAL A 128 7.91 0.81 -10.88
N ASN A 129 8.13 -0.07 -11.87
CA ASN A 129 8.03 0.31 -13.27
C ASN A 129 6.57 0.57 -13.68
N TYR A 130 5.62 -0.14 -13.08
CA TYR A 130 4.20 0.09 -13.30
C TYR A 130 3.77 1.46 -12.78
N GLU A 131 4.13 1.82 -11.55
CA GLU A 131 3.88 3.16 -10.98
C GLU A 131 4.53 4.26 -11.81
N ARG A 132 5.79 4.08 -12.18
CA ARG A 132 6.53 5.07 -12.99
C ARG A 132 5.85 5.33 -14.34
N SER A 133 5.35 4.28 -15.00
CA SER A 133 4.63 4.44 -16.27
C SER A 133 3.31 5.19 -16.09
N HIS A 134 2.59 4.92 -15.00
CA HIS A 134 1.34 5.61 -14.68
C HIS A 134 1.56 7.12 -14.43
N TRP A 135 2.55 7.47 -13.63
CA TRP A 135 2.86 8.87 -13.34
C TRP A 135 3.28 9.64 -14.60
N ARG A 136 4.07 9.03 -15.46
CA ARG A 136 4.44 9.63 -16.76
C ARG A 136 3.25 9.87 -17.65
N SER A 137 2.31 8.94 -17.73
CA SER A 137 1.09 9.10 -18.51
C SER A 137 0.21 10.22 -17.95
N ARG A 138 0.06 10.32 -16.64
CA ARG A 138 -0.71 11.40 -16.00
C ARG A 138 -0.07 12.77 -16.21
N ALA A 139 1.25 12.88 -16.07
CA ALA A 139 1.96 14.12 -16.33
C ALA A 139 1.76 14.59 -17.77
N ARG A 140 1.91 13.68 -18.75
CA ARG A 140 1.66 13.98 -20.16
C ARG A 140 0.22 14.40 -20.44
N MET A 141 -0.77 13.76 -19.80
CA MET A 141 -2.16 14.18 -19.96
C MET A 141 -2.43 15.55 -19.34
N ALA A 142 -1.81 15.87 -18.21
CA ALA A 142 -1.95 17.19 -17.58
C ALA A 142 -1.37 18.31 -18.46
N GLU A 143 -0.29 18.04 -19.19
CA GLU A 143 0.30 18.98 -20.16
C GLU A 143 -0.57 19.22 -21.39
N LEU A 144 -1.44 18.25 -21.75
CA LEU A 144 -2.33 18.35 -22.90
C LEU A 144 -3.69 19.00 -22.57
N LEU A 145 -4.01 19.15 -21.28
CA LEU A 145 -5.24 19.81 -20.88
C LEU A 145 -5.04 21.33 -20.89
N PRO A 146 -5.94 22.11 -21.51
CA PRO A 146 -5.86 23.58 -21.45
C PRO A 146 -5.98 24.03 -20.00
N PRO A 147 -5.33 25.14 -19.62
CA PRO A 147 -5.46 25.69 -18.28
C PRO A 147 -6.95 25.91 -17.96
N ALA A 148 -7.37 25.51 -16.77
CA ALA A 148 -8.73 25.74 -16.32
C ALA A 148 -9.08 27.21 -16.46
N ALA A 149 -10.20 27.52 -17.13
CA ALA A 149 -10.68 28.89 -17.26
C ALA A 149 -10.83 29.47 -15.84
N PRO A 150 -10.40 30.73 -15.60
CA PRO A 150 -10.60 31.36 -14.31
C PRO A 150 -12.09 31.42 -13.99
N ASP A 151 -12.45 31.02 -12.77
CA ASP A 151 -13.82 31.07 -12.26
C ASP A 151 -14.42 32.46 -12.45
N SER A 152 -15.28 32.64 -13.45
CA SER A 152 -15.99 33.88 -13.72
C SER A 152 -17.26 34.04 -12.86
N LEU A 153 -17.20 33.63 -11.60
CA LEU A 153 -18.28 33.79 -10.62
C LEU A 153 -17.89 34.74 -9.46
N SER A 154 -17.37 35.94 -9.82
CA SER A 154 -17.43 37.10 -8.91
C SER A 154 -18.24 38.19 -9.61
N GLY A 155 -19.52 37.99 -9.78
CA GLY A 155 -20.48 38.85 -10.44
C GLY A 155 -21.63 39.22 -9.52
N LYS A 156 -21.49 40.35 -8.77
CA LYS A 156 -22.57 41.25 -8.37
C LYS A 156 -23.71 40.69 -7.51
N ILE A 157 -23.53 40.72 -6.21
CA ILE A 157 -24.67 40.99 -5.34
C ILE A 157 -24.90 42.49 -5.35
N SER A 158 -25.82 42.94 -6.20
CA SER A 158 -26.38 44.29 -6.18
C SER A 158 -27.23 44.45 -4.93
N LYS A 159 -26.88 45.40 -4.07
CA LYS A 159 -27.76 45.94 -3.04
C LYS A 159 -28.95 46.55 -3.74
N ALA A 160 -30.16 46.11 -3.44
CA ALA A 160 -31.37 46.89 -3.63
C ALA A 160 -32.06 47.07 -2.26
N ALA A 161 -32.34 48.32 -1.98
CA ALA A 161 -32.97 49.02 -0.88
C ALA A 161 -33.99 48.24 -0.04
#